data_8e73d4b74dc99ccbdf6bcf45aadc3523
#
_entry.id   8e73d4b74dc99ccbdf6bcf45aadc3523
#
_cell.length_a   1.000
_cell.length_b   1.000
_cell.length_c   1.000
_cell.angle_alpha   90.00
_cell.angle_beta   90.00
_cell.angle_gamma   90.00
#
_symmetry.space_group_name_H-M   'P 1'
#
loop_
_entity.id
_entity.type
_entity.pdbx_description
1 polymer ?
#
loop_
_entity_poly.entity_id
_entity_poly.type
_entity_poly.pdbx_seq_one_letter_code
_entity_poly.pdbx_strand_id
1 'polypeptide(L)'
;LGDMGVHIFDTPYNALELDVPLTIKNNCRKPNEFGFPEKNTVTYEFPGTKYTTEKLEWIWQDGSGAPKNHKDLKLPNKDKLPLQGAMFIGEKGRLLLPHFMELPKHIVDGKYVDLDLSEFESSGQITDQPVRDYGGESYLHYHQFVDACLGKDTCTAPFSYSARLTETILLGVIAGRFPGKTIHWDNNLAKFKEEEANQF
;
A
#
# COMPACT_ATOMS: atom_id res chain seq x y z
N LEU A 1 5.72 4.35 -8.25
CA LEU A 1 5.38 3.03 -7.72
C LEU A 1 6.63 2.28 -7.24
N GLY A 2 7.61 2.00 -8.10
CA GLY A 2 8.78 1.18 -7.77
C GLY A 2 9.67 1.71 -6.64
N ASP A 3 9.62 3.00 -6.34
CA ASP A 3 10.31 3.63 -5.23
C ASP A 3 9.39 3.73 -3.99
N MET A 4 8.39 4.58 -4.05
CA MET A 4 7.50 4.86 -2.91
C MET A 4 6.46 3.76 -2.61
N GLY A 5 6.32 2.77 -3.50
CA GLY A 5 5.33 1.71 -3.33
C GLY A 5 5.48 1.00 -1.98
N VAL A 6 6.68 0.56 -1.63
CA VAL A 6 6.94 -0.15 -0.38
C VAL A 6 6.51 0.64 0.86
N HIS A 7 6.67 1.96 0.85
CA HIS A 7 6.31 2.82 1.98
C HIS A 7 4.80 3.03 2.13
N ILE A 8 4.07 3.13 1.01
CA ILE A 8 2.64 3.43 1.02
C ILE A 8 1.79 2.15 1.09
N PHE A 9 2.25 1.05 0.47
CA PHE A 9 1.55 -0.22 0.51
C PHE A 9 1.66 -0.93 1.85
N ASP A 10 2.80 -0.83 2.54
CA ASP A 10 3.13 -1.66 3.69
C ASP A 10 2.02 -1.73 4.73
N THR A 11 1.66 -0.60 5.34
CA THR A 11 0.63 -0.57 6.39
C THR A 11 -0.73 -1.11 5.92
N PRO A 12 -1.34 -0.62 4.81
CA PRO A 12 -2.63 -1.16 4.39
C PRO A 12 -2.55 -2.59 3.86
N TYR A 13 -1.44 -3.01 3.26
CA TYR A 13 -1.24 -4.38 2.79
C TYR A 13 -1.21 -5.37 3.95
N ASN A 14 -0.48 -5.04 5.00
CA ASN A 14 -0.41 -5.82 6.23
C ASN A 14 -1.75 -5.82 6.99
N ALA A 15 -2.36 -4.65 7.15
CA ALA A 15 -3.63 -4.50 7.90
C ALA A 15 -4.79 -5.27 7.26
N LEU A 16 -4.80 -5.41 5.95
CA LEU A 16 -5.82 -6.18 5.22
C LEU A 16 -5.43 -7.64 4.98
N GLU A 17 -4.26 -8.07 5.46
CA GLU A 17 -3.69 -9.41 5.25
C GLU A 17 -3.70 -9.82 3.78
N LEU A 18 -3.25 -8.92 2.90
CA LEU A 18 -3.23 -9.18 1.46
C LEU A 18 -2.09 -10.12 1.08
N ASP A 19 -2.30 -10.82 0.00
CA ASP A 19 -1.28 -11.55 -0.76
C ASP A 19 -1.14 -10.90 -2.15
N VAL A 20 -0.59 -11.58 -3.13
CA VAL A 20 -0.41 -11.03 -4.48
C VAL A 20 -1.74 -10.86 -5.22
N PRO A 21 -1.86 -9.88 -6.12
CA PRO A 21 -3.07 -9.66 -6.88
C PRO A 21 -3.30 -10.72 -7.95
N LEU A 22 -4.57 -10.89 -8.33
CA LEU A 22 -5.00 -11.77 -9.43
C LEU A 22 -4.80 -11.13 -10.80
N THR A 23 -5.09 -9.82 -10.87
CA THR A 23 -4.96 -9.05 -12.10
C THR A 23 -4.36 -7.68 -11.83
N ILE A 24 -3.65 -7.16 -12.82
CA ILE A 24 -3.02 -5.85 -12.76
C ILE A 24 -3.25 -5.10 -14.09
N LYS A 25 -3.59 -3.84 -14.00
CA LYS A 25 -3.73 -2.95 -15.16
C LYS A 25 -3.08 -1.61 -14.85
N ASN A 26 -2.13 -1.17 -15.68
CA ASN A 26 -1.52 0.14 -15.55
C ASN A 26 -1.93 1.06 -16.70
N ASN A 27 -2.57 2.18 -16.38
CA ASN A 27 -2.87 3.25 -17.32
C ASN A 27 -1.77 4.31 -17.21
N CYS A 28 -0.85 4.28 -18.16
CA CYS A 28 0.29 5.18 -18.23
C CYS A 28 0.64 5.47 -19.70
N ARG A 29 1.64 6.33 -19.94
CA ARG A 29 2.19 6.48 -21.29
C ARG A 29 2.88 5.20 -21.75
N LYS A 30 3.07 5.07 -23.05
CA LYS A 30 3.88 3.97 -23.61
C LYS A 30 5.32 3.98 -23.04
N PRO A 31 5.89 2.82 -22.79
CA PRO A 31 7.29 2.71 -22.37
C PRO A 31 8.24 3.39 -23.37
N ASN A 32 9.36 3.87 -22.86
CA ASN A 32 10.49 4.34 -23.65
C ASN A 32 11.78 3.74 -23.05
N GLU A 33 12.91 4.03 -23.70
CA GLU A 33 14.21 3.50 -23.30
C GLU A 33 14.84 4.23 -22.11
N PHE A 34 14.29 5.39 -21.70
CA PHE A 34 14.96 6.31 -20.78
C PHE A 34 14.40 6.29 -19.35
N GLY A 35 13.22 5.74 -19.14
CA GLY A 35 12.66 5.73 -17.79
C GLY A 35 11.21 5.28 -17.67
N PHE A 36 10.78 5.19 -16.43
CA PHE A 36 9.42 4.85 -16.08
C PHE A 36 8.45 5.98 -16.44
N PRO A 37 7.15 5.66 -16.57
CA PRO A 37 6.11 6.67 -16.75
C PRO A 37 6.09 7.68 -15.58
N GLU A 38 5.92 8.95 -15.92
CA GLU A 38 5.87 10.05 -14.94
C GLU A 38 4.52 10.08 -14.21
N LYS A 39 3.54 9.36 -14.72
CA LYS A 39 2.20 9.25 -14.17
C LYS A 39 1.68 7.85 -14.41
N ASN A 40 1.24 7.21 -13.34
CA ASN A 40 0.62 5.90 -13.38
C ASN A 40 -0.76 5.94 -12.71
N THR A 41 -1.66 5.12 -13.21
CA THR A 41 -2.85 4.66 -12.49
C THR A 41 -2.88 3.15 -12.60
N VAL A 42 -2.47 2.48 -11.54
CA VAL A 42 -2.38 1.02 -11.50
C VAL A 42 -3.56 0.49 -10.70
N THR A 43 -4.38 -0.32 -11.34
CA THR A 43 -5.48 -1.04 -10.71
C THR A 43 -5.06 -2.48 -10.48
N TYR A 44 -5.12 -2.93 -9.25
CA TYR A 44 -4.94 -4.31 -8.84
C TYR A 44 -6.28 -4.90 -8.41
N GLU A 45 -6.55 -6.14 -8.75
CA GLU A 45 -7.62 -6.93 -8.16
C GLU A 45 -6.99 -8.01 -7.28
N PHE A 46 -7.22 -7.93 -5.98
CA PHE A 46 -6.78 -8.94 -5.03
C PHE A 46 -7.89 -9.95 -4.72
N PRO A 47 -7.54 -11.19 -4.36
CA PRO A 47 -8.49 -12.08 -3.72
C PRO A 47 -8.93 -11.47 -2.39
N GLY A 48 -10.16 -11.76 -1.97
CA GLY A 48 -10.68 -11.27 -0.70
C GLY A 48 -9.98 -11.89 0.50
N THR A 49 -10.00 -11.15 1.60
CA THR A 49 -9.55 -11.59 2.92
C THR A 49 -10.70 -11.46 3.92
N LYS A 50 -10.48 -11.83 5.18
CA LYS A 50 -11.48 -11.62 6.25
C LYS A 50 -11.82 -10.15 6.52
N TYR A 51 -11.02 -9.22 6.00
CA TYR A 51 -11.19 -7.77 6.18
C TYR A 51 -11.73 -7.06 4.94
N THR A 52 -11.95 -7.78 3.85
CA THR A 52 -12.34 -7.20 2.57
C THR A 52 -13.57 -7.91 1.99
N THR A 53 -14.11 -7.36 0.90
CA THR A 53 -15.04 -8.08 0.03
C THR A 53 -14.36 -9.25 -0.64
N GLU A 54 -15.14 -10.16 -1.31
CA GLU A 54 -14.59 -11.33 -2.03
C GLU A 54 -13.48 -10.97 -3.04
N LYS A 55 -13.50 -9.75 -3.53
CA LYS A 55 -12.46 -9.16 -4.37
C LYS A 55 -12.23 -7.73 -3.90
N LEU A 56 -10.97 -7.39 -3.69
CA LEU A 56 -10.56 -6.04 -3.36
C LEU A 56 -9.97 -5.36 -4.58
N GLU A 57 -10.52 -4.21 -4.97
CA GLU A 57 -9.88 -3.31 -5.90
C GLU A 57 -8.96 -2.36 -5.16
N TRP A 58 -7.70 -2.33 -5.58
CA TRP A 58 -6.69 -1.39 -5.07
C TRP A 58 -6.20 -0.52 -6.22
N ILE A 59 -6.28 0.79 -6.05
CA ILE A 59 -5.84 1.75 -7.06
C ILE A 59 -4.63 2.52 -6.53
N TRP A 60 -3.49 2.33 -7.18
CA TRP A 60 -2.32 3.16 -6.99
C TRP A 60 -2.31 4.31 -7.98
N GLN A 61 -1.97 5.50 -7.50
CA GLN A 61 -1.78 6.66 -8.36
C GLN A 61 -0.52 7.41 -7.97
N ASP A 62 0.30 7.73 -8.95
CA ASP A 62 1.47 8.57 -8.77
C ASP A 62 1.59 9.64 -9.87
N GLY A 63 2.58 10.54 -9.71
CA GLY A 63 2.89 11.60 -10.65
C GLY A 63 2.10 12.88 -10.37
N SER A 64 0.98 13.12 -11.03
CA SER A 64 0.23 14.39 -10.91
C SER A 64 -0.67 14.51 -9.68
N GLY A 65 -0.51 13.60 -8.72
CA GLY A 65 -1.24 13.61 -7.45
C GLY A 65 -2.56 12.85 -7.45
N ALA A 66 -3.25 12.86 -6.32
CA ALA A 66 -4.49 12.15 -6.11
C ALA A 66 -5.61 12.66 -7.05
N PRO A 67 -6.58 11.81 -7.42
CA PRO A 67 -7.67 12.19 -8.32
C PRO A 67 -8.56 13.23 -7.65
N LYS A 68 -8.56 14.44 -8.19
CA LYS A 68 -9.27 15.60 -7.61
C LYS A 68 -10.79 15.44 -7.58
N ASN A 69 -11.35 14.58 -8.40
CA ASN A 69 -12.81 14.47 -8.63
C ASN A 69 -13.44 13.15 -8.15
N HIS A 70 -12.70 12.27 -7.52
CA HIS A 70 -13.28 11.02 -7.03
C HIS A 70 -14.12 11.29 -5.78
N LYS A 71 -15.41 10.89 -5.80
CA LYS A 71 -16.37 11.18 -4.72
C LYS A 71 -15.89 10.63 -3.36
N ASP A 72 -15.31 9.44 -3.37
CA ASP A 72 -14.89 8.73 -2.15
C ASP A 72 -13.57 9.27 -1.56
N LEU A 73 -12.85 10.12 -2.31
CA LEU A 73 -11.63 10.77 -1.83
C LEU A 73 -11.85 12.21 -1.34
N LYS A 74 -13.10 12.69 -1.35
CA LYS A 74 -13.44 14.02 -0.81
C LYS A 74 -13.38 13.97 0.71
N LEU A 75 -12.60 14.87 1.28
CA LEU A 75 -12.50 15.02 2.73
C LEU A 75 -13.59 15.96 3.28
N PRO A 76 -13.98 15.79 4.56
CA PRO A 76 -14.81 16.75 5.28
C PRO A 76 -14.18 18.16 5.26
N ASN A 77 -14.99 19.19 5.56
CA ASN A 77 -14.55 20.59 5.68
C ASN A 77 -13.85 21.16 4.42
N LYS A 78 -13.95 20.49 3.28
CA LYS A 78 -13.17 20.80 2.05
C LYS A 78 -11.66 20.69 2.24
N ASP A 79 -11.24 19.88 3.19
CA ASP A 79 -9.83 19.58 3.41
C ASP A 79 -9.18 18.97 2.16
N LYS A 80 -7.89 19.16 2.03
CA LYS A 80 -7.11 18.60 0.91
C LYS A 80 -6.57 17.24 1.30
N LEU A 81 -6.53 16.34 0.34
CA LEU A 81 -5.80 15.09 0.51
C LEU A 81 -4.32 15.36 0.78
N PRO A 82 -3.68 14.54 1.62
CA PRO A 82 -2.23 14.59 1.77
C PRO A 82 -1.54 14.30 0.44
N LEU A 83 -0.30 14.72 0.30
CA LEU A 83 0.51 14.43 -0.90
C LEU A 83 0.74 12.94 -1.10
N GLN A 84 0.80 12.19 0.00
CA GLN A 84 0.99 10.75 0.04
C GLN A 84 0.09 10.14 1.11
N GLY A 85 -0.40 8.93 0.86
CA GLY A 85 -1.26 8.21 1.79
C GLY A 85 -2.13 7.18 1.13
N ALA A 86 -2.96 6.51 1.92
CA ALA A 86 -3.94 5.54 1.47
C ALA A 86 -5.34 5.89 1.98
N MET A 87 -6.36 5.62 1.19
CA MET A 87 -7.77 5.75 1.57
C MET A 87 -8.42 4.37 1.51
N PHE A 88 -8.87 3.90 2.66
CA PHE A 88 -9.73 2.72 2.74
C PHE A 88 -11.19 3.15 2.57
N ILE A 89 -11.90 2.46 1.70
CA ILE A 89 -13.33 2.72 1.42
C ILE A 89 -14.09 1.47 1.86
N GLY A 90 -14.73 1.56 3.01
CA GLY A 90 -15.46 0.46 3.63
C GLY A 90 -16.96 0.71 3.71
N GLU A 91 -17.71 -0.32 4.13
CA GLU A 91 -19.18 -0.26 4.26
C GLU A 91 -19.64 0.76 5.32
N LYS A 92 -18.86 0.93 6.38
CA LYS A 92 -19.20 1.80 7.53
C LYS A 92 -18.57 3.19 7.44
N GLY A 93 -17.83 3.48 6.38
CA GLY A 93 -17.15 4.75 6.23
C GLY A 93 -15.83 4.64 5.49
N ARG A 94 -14.97 5.62 5.69
CA ARG A 94 -13.67 5.69 5.06
C ARG A 94 -12.59 5.94 6.10
N LEU A 95 -11.41 5.40 5.87
CA LEU A 95 -10.26 5.65 6.71
C LEU A 95 -9.14 6.21 5.85
N LEU A 96 -8.75 7.46 6.09
CA LEU A 96 -7.57 8.07 5.48
C LEU A 96 -6.36 7.78 6.36
N LEU A 97 -5.37 7.15 5.78
CA LEU A 97 -4.05 6.97 6.38
C LEU A 97 -3.06 7.88 5.66
N PRO A 98 -2.73 9.05 6.22
CA PRO A 98 -1.68 9.90 5.65
C PRO A 98 -0.33 9.19 5.73
N HIS A 99 0.51 9.38 4.75
CA HIS A 99 1.91 9.06 4.86
C HIS A 99 2.63 10.38 5.18
N PHE A 100 3.33 10.51 6.22
CA PHE A 100 4.07 9.64 7.07
C PHE A 100 3.82 10.03 8.53
N MET A 101 3.73 9.06 9.45
CA MET A 101 3.69 9.28 10.90
C MET A 101 2.47 10.07 11.44
N GLU A 102 1.38 10.09 10.72
CA GLU A 102 0.12 10.63 11.22
C GLU A 102 -0.85 9.50 11.58
N LEU A 103 -1.68 9.75 12.59
CA LEU A 103 -2.78 8.84 12.91
C LEU A 103 -3.81 8.82 11.78
N PRO A 104 -4.47 7.68 11.54
CA PRO A 104 -5.52 7.58 10.56
C PRO A 104 -6.71 8.49 10.92
N LYS A 105 -7.41 9.01 9.89
CA LYS A 105 -8.58 9.88 10.03
C LYS A 105 -9.83 9.10 9.60
N HIS A 106 -10.72 8.83 10.54
CA HIS A 106 -11.96 8.13 10.28
C HIS A 106 -13.04 9.09 9.78
N ILE A 107 -13.76 8.72 8.73
CA ILE A 107 -14.76 9.56 8.06
C ILE A 107 -16.05 8.76 7.90
N VAL A 108 -17.12 9.22 8.53
CA VAL A 108 -18.46 8.64 8.45
C VAL A 108 -19.43 9.76 8.06
N ASP A 109 -20.30 9.52 7.09
CA ASP A 109 -21.31 10.48 6.61
C ASP A 109 -20.75 11.88 6.30
N GLY A 110 -19.54 11.91 5.75
CA GLY A 110 -18.87 13.16 5.37
C GLY A 110 -18.31 13.98 6.54
N LYS A 111 -18.21 13.41 7.73
CA LYS A 111 -17.64 14.05 8.92
C LYS A 111 -16.48 13.23 9.47
N TYR A 112 -15.51 13.91 10.08
CA TYR A 112 -14.52 13.20 10.89
C TYR A 112 -15.15 12.67 12.16
N VAL A 113 -14.75 11.48 12.52
CA VAL A 113 -15.17 10.78 13.74
C VAL A 113 -13.92 10.39 14.51
N ASP A 114 -13.91 10.62 15.80
CA ASP A 114 -12.80 10.24 16.66
C ASP A 114 -12.62 8.71 16.65
N LEU A 115 -11.37 8.27 16.61
CA LEU A 115 -11.02 6.87 16.77
C LEU A 115 -10.98 6.55 18.28
N ASP A 116 -11.61 5.45 18.66
CA ASP A 116 -11.42 4.90 20.00
C ASP A 116 -10.07 4.16 20.03
N LEU A 117 -9.09 4.78 20.64
CA LEU A 117 -7.73 4.25 20.77
C LEU A 117 -7.46 3.74 22.20
N SER A 118 -8.45 3.73 23.08
CA SER A 118 -8.31 3.40 24.49
C SER A 118 -7.67 2.04 24.75
N GLU A 119 -7.95 1.04 23.93
CA GLU A 119 -7.33 -0.28 24.00
C GLU A 119 -5.81 -0.21 23.76
N PHE A 120 -5.39 0.58 22.79
CA PHE A 120 -3.96 0.72 22.44
C PHE A 120 -3.23 1.63 23.43
N GLU A 121 -3.87 2.69 23.91
CA GLU A 121 -3.33 3.58 24.93
C GLU A 121 -3.06 2.82 26.24
N SER A 122 -3.99 1.96 26.65
CA SER A 122 -3.84 1.13 27.85
C SER A 122 -2.68 0.12 27.74
N SER A 123 -2.35 -0.33 26.52
CA SER A 123 -1.23 -1.23 26.27
C SER A 123 0.13 -0.51 26.17
N GLY A 124 0.14 0.83 26.16
CA GLY A 124 1.34 1.64 25.95
C GLY A 124 1.85 1.62 24.49
N GLN A 125 1.06 1.10 23.56
CA GLN A 125 1.44 1.03 22.13
C GLN A 125 1.23 2.36 21.40
N ILE A 126 0.38 3.23 21.92
CA ILE A 126 0.22 4.59 21.43
C ILE A 126 0.72 5.55 22.50
N THR A 127 1.68 6.38 22.15
CA THR A 127 2.11 7.51 22.95
C THR A 127 1.54 8.79 22.35
N ASP A 128 1.46 9.86 23.15
CA ASP A 128 1.02 11.19 22.72
C ASP A 128 1.85 11.76 21.54
N GLN A 129 2.96 11.10 21.22
CA GLN A 129 3.82 11.45 20.11
C GLN A 129 4.00 10.25 19.18
N PRO A 130 3.29 10.19 18.06
CA PRO A 130 3.50 9.18 17.02
C PRO A 130 4.85 9.35 16.31
N VAL A 131 5.58 10.41 16.56
CA VAL A 131 6.89 10.68 15.96
C VAL A 131 7.97 9.96 16.75
N ARG A 132 8.55 8.92 16.16
CA ARG A 132 9.73 8.25 16.70
C ARG A 132 10.98 9.12 16.56
N ASP A 133 11.90 8.98 17.50
CA ASP A 133 13.26 9.49 17.36
C ASP A 133 14.04 8.62 16.36
N TYR A 134 13.94 8.93 15.09
CA TYR A 134 14.66 8.23 14.04
C TYR A 134 16.18 8.28 14.24
N GLY A 135 16.71 9.36 14.81
CA GLY A 135 18.13 9.49 15.08
C GLY A 135 18.59 8.51 16.15
N GLY A 136 17.81 8.37 17.22
CA GLY A 136 18.11 7.49 18.33
C GLY A 136 17.75 6.02 18.10
N GLU A 137 16.71 5.74 17.31
CA GLU A 137 16.17 4.37 17.16
C GLU A 137 16.60 3.66 15.85
N SER A 138 17.18 4.36 14.89
CA SER A 138 17.48 3.78 13.57
C SER A 138 18.40 2.55 13.63
N TYR A 139 19.35 2.52 14.58
CA TYR A 139 20.24 1.37 14.75
C TYR A 139 19.49 0.12 15.24
N LEU A 140 18.40 0.25 15.98
CA LEU A 140 17.60 -0.87 16.48
C LEU A 140 17.02 -1.70 15.33
N HIS A 141 16.67 -1.06 14.23
CA HIS A 141 16.20 -1.75 13.03
C HIS A 141 17.27 -2.69 12.46
N TYR A 142 18.51 -2.25 12.39
CA TYR A 142 19.63 -3.08 11.92
C TYR A 142 19.99 -4.18 12.94
N HIS A 143 19.96 -3.87 14.23
CA HIS A 143 20.18 -4.85 15.29
C HIS A 143 19.15 -5.95 15.26
N GLN A 144 17.87 -5.63 15.09
CA GLN A 144 16.80 -6.64 14.96
C GLN A 144 17.10 -7.63 13.83
N PHE A 145 17.55 -7.15 12.66
CA PHE A 145 17.90 -8.04 11.55
C PHE A 145 19.06 -8.98 11.91
N VAL A 146 20.12 -8.46 12.52
CA VAL A 146 21.28 -9.27 12.95
C VAL A 146 20.88 -10.27 14.03
N ASP A 147 20.10 -9.84 15.01
CA ASP A 147 19.65 -10.71 16.12
C ASP A 147 18.70 -11.79 15.61
N ALA A 148 17.85 -11.49 14.62
CA ALA A 148 17.03 -12.50 13.95
C ALA A 148 17.90 -13.54 13.20
N CYS A 149 18.96 -13.11 12.50
CA CYS A 149 19.91 -14.02 11.87
C CYS A 149 20.63 -14.92 12.87
N LEU A 150 20.84 -14.44 14.09
CA LEU A 150 21.47 -15.18 15.20
C LEU A 150 20.46 -16.03 15.99
N GLY A 151 19.17 -16.03 15.62
CA GLY A 151 18.10 -16.74 16.31
C GLY A 151 17.73 -16.16 17.69
N LYS A 152 18.06 -14.89 17.95
CA LYS A 152 17.78 -14.19 19.20
C LYS A 152 16.50 -13.36 19.16
N ASP A 153 16.03 -13.01 17.97
CA ASP A 153 14.85 -12.18 17.74
C ASP A 153 14.12 -12.63 16.46
N THR A 154 13.01 -11.99 16.14
CA THR A 154 12.24 -12.18 14.90
C THR A 154 12.13 -10.85 14.16
N CYS A 155 12.30 -10.88 12.83
CA CYS A 155 12.08 -9.69 12.01
C CYS A 155 10.61 -9.30 11.98
N THR A 156 10.31 -8.01 12.13
CA THR A 156 8.96 -7.44 11.92
C THR A 156 8.54 -7.44 10.45
N ALA A 157 9.52 -7.47 9.54
CA ALA A 157 9.30 -7.60 8.10
C ALA A 157 10.05 -8.84 7.55
N PRO A 158 9.60 -10.08 7.89
CA PRO A 158 10.24 -11.29 7.42
C PRO A 158 10.11 -11.43 5.89
N PHE A 159 11.01 -12.18 5.26
CA PHE A 159 10.96 -12.38 3.80
C PHE A 159 9.65 -12.98 3.30
N SER A 160 8.99 -13.82 4.10
CA SER A 160 7.67 -14.36 3.78
C SER A 160 6.61 -13.26 3.56
N TYR A 161 6.72 -12.15 4.24
CA TYR A 161 5.87 -10.96 4.06
C TYR A 161 6.45 -10.01 3.02
N SER A 162 7.70 -9.57 3.20
CA SER A 162 8.29 -8.51 2.39
C SER A 162 8.49 -8.93 0.92
N ALA A 163 8.72 -10.21 0.65
CA ALA A 163 8.80 -10.69 -0.72
C ALA A 163 7.45 -10.59 -1.45
N ARG A 164 6.33 -10.91 -0.78
CA ARG A 164 4.99 -10.82 -1.37
C ARG A 164 4.57 -9.37 -1.63
N LEU A 165 4.90 -8.48 -0.71
CA LEU A 165 4.71 -7.04 -0.91
C LEU A 165 5.53 -6.53 -2.09
N THR A 166 6.81 -6.90 -2.17
CA THR A 166 7.69 -6.53 -3.27
C THR A 166 7.20 -7.08 -4.60
N GLU A 167 6.79 -8.33 -4.65
CA GLU A 167 6.19 -8.97 -5.82
C GLU A 167 4.98 -8.17 -6.31
N THR A 168 4.05 -7.83 -5.42
CA THR A 168 2.87 -7.00 -5.75
C THR A 168 3.26 -5.68 -6.41
N ILE A 169 4.25 -4.97 -5.86
CA ILE A 169 4.74 -3.70 -6.41
C ILE A 169 5.34 -3.89 -7.79
N LEU A 170 6.20 -4.90 -7.94
CA LEU A 170 6.88 -5.19 -9.21
C LEU A 170 5.91 -5.62 -10.32
N LEU A 171 4.85 -6.37 -9.99
CA LEU A 171 3.78 -6.69 -10.94
C LEU A 171 3.14 -5.43 -11.53
N GLY A 172 2.92 -4.39 -10.71
CA GLY A 172 2.43 -3.10 -11.18
C GLY A 172 3.42 -2.35 -12.06
N VAL A 173 4.72 -2.48 -11.79
CA VAL A 173 5.78 -1.90 -12.61
C VAL A 173 5.82 -2.59 -13.98
N ILE A 174 5.75 -3.94 -14.00
CA ILE A 174 5.72 -4.73 -15.24
C ILE A 174 4.46 -4.42 -16.05
N ALA A 175 3.29 -4.27 -15.41
CA ALA A 175 2.06 -3.85 -16.08
C ALA A 175 2.20 -2.52 -16.85
N GLY A 176 3.12 -1.65 -16.42
CA GLY A 176 3.48 -0.42 -17.13
C GLY A 176 4.14 -0.64 -18.49
N ARG A 177 4.63 -1.86 -18.79
CA ARG A 177 5.11 -2.24 -20.12
C ARG A 177 3.98 -2.50 -21.10
N PHE A 178 2.76 -2.73 -20.58
CA PHE A 178 1.55 -3.05 -21.34
C PHE A 178 0.42 -2.04 -21.04
N PRO A 179 0.59 -0.74 -21.36
CA PRO A 179 -0.34 0.30 -20.95
C PRO A 179 -1.77 0.01 -21.37
N GLY A 180 -2.70 0.09 -20.41
CA GLY A 180 -4.13 -0.12 -20.62
C GLY A 180 -4.56 -1.59 -20.76
N LYS A 181 -3.64 -2.53 -20.86
CA LYS A 181 -3.92 -3.97 -20.88
C LYS A 181 -4.05 -4.49 -19.45
N THR A 182 -5.06 -5.31 -19.19
CA THR A 182 -5.11 -6.11 -17.96
C THR A 182 -4.27 -7.36 -18.16
N ILE A 183 -3.36 -7.61 -17.24
CA ILE A 183 -2.53 -8.83 -17.21
C ILE A 183 -2.88 -9.64 -15.97
N HIS A 184 -2.73 -10.96 -16.07
CA HIS A 184 -3.16 -11.92 -15.05
C HIS A 184 -1.97 -12.63 -14.44
N TRP A 185 -1.90 -12.63 -13.12
CA TRP A 185 -0.85 -13.33 -12.39
C TRP A 185 -1.29 -14.68 -11.92
N ASP A 186 -0.47 -15.70 -12.12
CA ASP A 186 -0.62 -17.03 -11.55
C ASP A 186 0.35 -17.19 -10.39
N ASN A 187 -0.17 -17.06 -9.18
CA ASN A 187 0.60 -17.15 -7.96
C ASN A 187 1.30 -18.51 -7.75
N ASN A 188 0.69 -19.59 -8.22
CA ASN A 188 1.23 -20.93 -8.04
C ASN A 188 2.43 -21.20 -8.95
N LEU A 189 2.39 -20.61 -10.14
CA LEU A 189 3.45 -20.76 -11.15
C LEU A 189 4.43 -19.59 -11.12
N ALA A 190 4.16 -18.54 -10.33
CA ALA A 190 4.91 -17.28 -10.28
C ALA A 190 5.16 -16.71 -11.68
N LYS A 191 4.11 -16.61 -12.50
CA LYS A 191 4.19 -16.08 -13.85
C LYS A 191 2.87 -15.48 -14.34
N PHE A 192 2.97 -14.63 -15.34
CA PHE A 192 1.80 -14.09 -16.04
C PHE A 192 1.19 -15.13 -16.96
N LYS A 193 -0.14 -15.06 -17.16
CA LYS A 193 -0.83 -15.85 -18.19
C LYS A 193 -0.51 -15.31 -19.59
N GLU A 194 -0.22 -14.04 -19.69
CA GLU A 194 0.25 -13.37 -20.91
C GLU A 194 1.74 -13.63 -21.09
N GLU A 195 2.07 -14.51 -22.05
CA GLU A 195 3.44 -15.02 -22.27
C GLU A 195 4.45 -13.87 -22.48
N GLU A 196 4.04 -12.80 -23.20
CA GLU A 196 4.89 -11.65 -23.44
C GLU A 196 5.26 -10.86 -22.19
N ALA A 197 4.54 -11.03 -21.07
CA ALA A 197 4.87 -10.36 -19.81
C ALA A 197 5.94 -11.11 -19.00
N ASN A 198 6.19 -12.38 -19.31
CA ASN A 198 7.14 -13.23 -18.59
C ASN A 198 8.62 -12.98 -18.99
N GLN A 199 8.87 -12.07 -19.91
CA GLN A 199 10.25 -11.69 -20.28
C GLN A 199 10.84 -10.58 -19.39
N PHE A 200 10.04 -10.01 -18.49
CA PHE A 200 10.42 -8.98 -17.56
C PHE A 200 10.41 -9.54 -16.12
#